data_6f8fe0a4c2dccc2feda3d16329db6270
#
_entry.id   6f8fe0a4c2dccc2feda3d16329db6270
#
_cell.length_a   1.000
_cell.length_b   1.000
_cell.length_c   1.000
_cell.angle_alpha   90.00
_cell.angle_beta   90.00
_cell.angle_gamma   90.00
#
_symmetry.space_group_name_H-M   'P 1'
#
loop_
_entity.id
_entity.type
_entity.pdbx_description
1 polymer ?
#
loop_
_entity_poly.entity_id
_entity_poly.type
_entity_poly.pdbx_seq_one_letter_code
_entity_poly.pdbx_strand_id
1 'polypeptide(L)'
;MIQTQQIGPVKIFFGKLPYYPYCNTLLVKGRQTLLVDPACEEKALRRLAAEEKIDFLFNTHYHPDHIRYNPLFDGIDFLTHRDDAPCFRSLDSMAEWVGVKGTPYEQTWKDTLTKAFGFREKKEVKEVTDGTTLDLGGVTLQFLHFPGHTPGLTGFLIPEFEILFLADMELSPAGPWYHNKKASIQSIIDSVEKIRKIRAAISIPSHGQEIFRGDIGPRLDRYLENIYSRERKILEALSTPKTLDELASLSLISGFRLSREQVWFLFERNMIEKHLDRLLRGEKISKKGEAFQRRATE
;
A
#
# COMPACT_ATOMS: atom_id res chain seq x y z
N MET A 1 -23.55 -5.87 10.50
CA MET A 1 -23.27 -5.31 9.15
C MET A 1 -22.11 -4.35 9.28
N ILE A 2 -21.20 -4.33 8.33
CA ILE A 2 -20.11 -3.33 8.34
C ILE A 2 -20.66 -1.92 8.11
N GLN A 3 -19.90 -0.94 8.55
CA GLN A 3 -20.21 0.47 8.32
C GLN A 3 -20.06 0.79 6.83
N THR A 4 -20.96 1.61 6.30
CA THR A 4 -20.88 2.13 4.93
C THR A 4 -21.15 3.62 4.90
N GLN A 5 -20.57 4.31 3.91
CA GLN A 5 -20.82 5.74 3.68
C GLN A 5 -20.96 6.00 2.19
N GLN A 6 -21.90 6.86 1.83
CA GLN A 6 -22.08 7.33 0.45
C GLN A 6 -21.50 8.74 0.30
N ILE A 7 -20.68 8.96 -0.71
CA ILE A 7 -20.11 10.26 -1.06
C ILE A 7 -20.19 10.42 -2.58
N GLY A 8 -21.13 11.23 -3.06
CA GLY A 8 -21.39 11.34 -4.50
C GLY A 8 -21.59 9.96 -5.15
N PRO A 9 -20.86 9.62 -6.22
CA PRO A 9 -20.96 8.33 -6.89
C PRO A 9 -20.26 7.19 -6.14
N VAL A 10 -19.50 7.47 -5.07
CA VAL A 10 -18.68 6.50 -4.34
C VAL A 10 -19.42 6.01 -3.10
N LYS A 11 -19.63 4.69 -3.02
CA LYS A 11 -20.04 4.01 -1.79
C LYS A 11 -18.83 3.32 -1.17
N ILE A 12 -18.52 3.68 0.06
CA ILE A 12 -17.43 3.11 0.84
C ILE A 12 -17.99 2.03 1.75
N PHE A 13 -17.38 0.85 1.71
CA PHE A 13 -17.57 -0.23 2.66
C PHE A 13 -16.33 -0.27 3.54
N PHE A 14 -16.42 0.20 4.77
CA PHE A 14 -15.27 0.23 5.67
C PHE A 14 -14.80 -1.17 6.01
N GLY A 15 -13.48 -1.34 6.13
CA GLY A 15 -12.90 -2.61 6.53
C GLY A 15 -13.44 -3.09 7.87
N LYS A 16 -13.65 -4.40 8.03
CA LYS A 16 -14.09 -5.02 9.29
C LYS A 16 -13.20 -4.65 10.48
N LEU A 17 -11.91 -4.47 10.21
CA LEU A 17 -10.94 -3.82 11.10
C LEU A 17 -10.36 -2.61 10.36
N PRO A 18 -9.94 -1.55 11.07
CA PRO A 18 -9.42 -0.34 10.44
C PRO A 18 -7.97 -0.49 9.90
N TYR A 19 -7.46 -1.70 9.81
CA TYR A 19 -6.10 -2.04 9.38
C TYR A 19 -6.04 -3.50 8.89
N TYR A 20 -4.87 -3.91 8.45
CA TYR A 20 -4.60 -5.30 8.03
C TYR A 20 -5.28 -6.33 8.94
N PRO A 21 -5.89 -7.40 8.41
CA PRO A 21 -5.89 -7.87 7.03
C PRO A 21 -7.13 -7.42 6.20
N TYR A 22 -7.68 -6.26 6.44
CA TYR A 22 -8.83 -5.68 5.74
C TYR A 22 -8.51 -4.27 5.29
N CYS A 23 -9.10 -3.84 4.16
CA CYS A 23 -9.10 -2.45 3.72
C CYS A 23 -10.52 -1.97 3.42
N ASN A 24 -10.66 -0.68 3.15
CA ASN A 24 -11.91 -0.10 2.67
C ASN A 24 -12.12 -0.51 1.21
N THR A 25 -13.29 -1.07 0.91
CA THR A 25 -13.71 -1.38 -0.46
C THR A 25 -14.55 -0.23 -0.99
N LEU A 26 -14.29 0.25 -2.20
CA LEU A 26 -15.08 1.28 -2.83
C LEU A 26 -15.90 0.70 -3.99
N LEU A 27 -17.15 1.17 -4.09
CA LEU A 27 -18.01 0.93 -5.24
C LEU A 27 -18.31 2.28 -5.89
N VAL A 28 -17.82 2.48 -7.12
CA VAL A 28 -18.04 3.71 -7.88
C VAL A 28 -19.08 3.45 -8.96
N LYS A 29 -20.16 4.22 -8.95
CA LYS A 29 -21.31 4.01 -9.84
C LYS A 29 -21.50 5.16 -10.82
N GLY A 30 -21.40 4.85 -12.10
CA GLY A 30 -21.97 5.60 -13.22
C GLY A 30 -23.03 4.75 -13.92
N ARG A 31 -23.07 4.73 -15.25
CA ARG A 31 -23.82 3.72 -16.03
C ARG A 31 -23.15 2.34 -15.94
N GLN A 32 -21.83 2.32 -15.79
CA GLN A 32 -21.02 1.15 -15.43
C GLN A 32 -20.54 1.26 -13.98
N THR A 33 -20.17 0.13 -13.40
CA THR A 33 -19.79 0.04 -11.99
C THR A 33 -18.37 -0.47 -11.86
N LEU A 34 -17.55 0.27 -11.10
CA LEU A 34 -16.21 -0.13 -10.71
C LEU A 34 -16.20 -0.55 -9.24
N LEU A 35 -15.67 -1.73 -8.96
CA LEU A 35 -15.32 -2.19 -7.62
C LEU A 35 -13.82 -2.02 -7.39
N VAL A 36 -13.44 -1.47 -6.23
CA VAL A 36 -12.04 -1.20 -5.87
C VAL A 36 -11.68 -1.95 -4.60
N ASP A 37 -10.59 -2.70 -4.63
CA ASP A 37 -10.01 -3.42 -3.50
C ASP A 37 -11.04 -4.20 -2.68
N PRO A 38 -11.57 -5.33 -3.16
CA PRO A 38 -12.62 -6.08 -2.48
C PRO A 38 -12.08 -6.85 -1.27
N ALA A 39 -11.88 -6.16 -0.15
CA ALA A 39 -11.31 -6.76 1.05
C ALA A 39 -11.92 -6.26 2.38
N CYS A 40 -13.06 -5.55 2.34
CA CYS A 40 -13.69 -5.01 3.56
C CYS A 40 -14.25 -6.07 4.50
N GLU A 41 -15.07 -7.00 4.01
CA GLU A 41 -15.67 -8.11 4.73
C GLU A 41 -16.31 -9.10 3.76
N GLU A 42 -16.12 -10.40 3.98
CA GLU A 42 -16.60 -11.44 3.07
C GLU A 42 -18.12 -11.43 2.87
N LYS A 43 -18.89 -11.34 3.98
CA LYS A 43 -20.35 -11.36 3.92
C LYS A 43 -20.91 -10.19 3.12
N ALA A 44 -20.36 -9.00 3.31
CA ALA A 44 -20.77 -7.80 2.58
C ALA A 44 -20.45 -7.93 1.08
N LEU A 45 -19.25 -8.45 0.74
CA LEU A 45 -18.81 -8.62 -0.64
C LEU A 45 -19.58 -9.73 -1.38
N ARG A 46 -19.90 -10.85 -0.70
CA ARG A 46 -20.78 -11.89 -1.27
C ARG A 46 -22.18 -11.34 -1.58
N ARG A 47 -22.73 -10.52 -0.68
CA ARG A 47 -23.99 -9.83 -0.94
C ARG A 47 -23.87 -8.87 -2.13
N LEU A 48 -22.80 -8.07 -2.16
CA LEU A 48 -22.54 -7.16 -3.27
C LEU A 48 -22.46 -7.90 -4.62
N ALA A 49 -21.72 -9.02 -4.67
CA ALA A 49 -21.57 -9.83 -5.88
C ALA A 49 -22.92 -10.46 -6.35
N ALA A 50 -23.87 -10.68 -5.44
CA ALA A 50 -25.18 -11.21 -5.77
C ALA A 50 -26.19 -10.13 -6.20
N GLU A 51 -26.06 -8.90 -5.68
CA GLU A 51 -27.06 -7.83 -5.86
C GLU A 51 -26.64 -6.79 -6.91
N GLU A 52 -25.35 -6.66 -7.22
CA GLU A 52 -24.82 -5.59 -8.09
C GLU A 52 -24.14 -6.18 -9.32
N LYS A 53 -24.41 -5.58 -10.48
CA LYS A 53 -23.60 -5.82 -11.68
C LYS A 53 -22.30 -5.01 -11.55
N ILE A 54 -21.18 -5.70 -11.49
CA ILE A 54 -19.85 -5.09 -11.50
C ILE A 54 -19.27 -5.25 -12.91
N ASP A 55 -18.88 -4.14 -13.53
CA ASP A 55 -18.32 -4.14 -14.88
C ASP A 55 -16.78 -4.19 -14.83
N PHE A 56 -16.17 -3.57 -13.81
CA PHE A 56 -14.71 -3.51 -13.64
C PHE A 56 -14.31 -3.81 -12.19
N LEU A 57 -13.20 -4.53 -12.02
CA LEU A 57 -12.52 -4.73 -10.76
C LEU A 57 -11.14 -4.06 -10.84
N PHE A 58 -10.87 -3.11 -9.97
CA PHE A 58 -9.59 -2.45 -9.85
C PHE A 58 -8.92 -2.77 -8.52
N ASN A 59 -7.66 -3.24 -8.57
CA ASN A 59 -6.82 -3.28 -7.39
C ASN A 59 -5.77 -2.17 -7.45
N THR A 60 -5.71 -1.39 -6.38
CA THR A 60 -4.74 -0.29 -6.22
C THR A 60 -3.31 -0.79 -6.23
N HIS A 61 -3.08 -1.98 -5.66
CA HIS A 61 -1.80 -2.68 -5.61
C HIS A 61 -2.00 -4.14 -5.19
N TYR A 62 -0.91 -4.93 -5.10
CA TYR A 62 -0.95 -6.38 -4.92
C TYR A 62 -0.94 -6.88 -3.47
N HIS A 63 -1.05 -6.04 -2.44
CA HIS A 63 -1.03 -6.52 -1.06
C HIS A 63 -2.23 -7.38 -0.70
N PRO A 64 -2.03 -8.39 0.18
CA PRO A 64 -3.06 -9.39 0.47
C PRO A 64 -4.38 -8.83 0.98
N ASP A 65 -4.33 -7.77 1.75
CA ASP A 65 -5.47 -7.10 2.35
C ASP A 65 -6.27 -6.21 1.39
N HIS A 66 -5.83 -6.11 0.12
CA HIS A 66 -6.56 -5.45 -0.97
C HIS A 66 -7.18 -6.44 -1.96
N ILE A 67 -6.61 -7.64 -2.03
CA ILE A 67 -6.98 -8.65 -3.04
C ILE A 67 -7.78 -9.84 -2.48
N ARG A 68 -8.00 -9.84 -1.17
CA ARG A 68 -8.50 -10.98 -0.38
C ARG A 68 -9.72 -11.68 -0.96
N TYR A 69 -10.65 -10.92 -1.48
CA TYR A 69 -11.90 -11.46 -2.01
C TYR A 69 -12.05 -11.24 -3.52
N ASN A 70 -10.96 -11.00 -4.24
CA ASN A 70 -10.97 -10.96 -5.71
C ASN A 70 -11.66 -12.17 -6.35
N PRO A 71 -11.51 -13.42 -5.83
CA PRO A 71 -12.17 -14.58 -6.40
C PRO A 71 -13.70 -14.53 -6.42
N LEU A 72 -14.35 -13.69 -5.60
CA LEU A 72 -15.79 -13.48 -5.66
C LEU A 72 -16.21 -12.73 -6.94
N PHE A 73 -15.28 -12.12 -7.64
CA PHE A 73 -15.46 -11.27 -8.81
C PHE A 73 -14.67 -11.78 -10.01
N ASP A 74 -14.43 -13.11 -10.09
CA ASP A 74 -13.80 -13.72 -11.25
C ASP A 74 -14.67 -13.56 -12.52
N GLY A 75 -14.03 -13.38 -13.67
CA GLY A 75 -14.69 -13.14 -14.96
C GLY A 75 -15.05 -11.68 -15.24
N ILE A 76 -14.74 -10.76 -14.34
CA ILE A 76 -14.91 -9.31 -14.52
C ILE A 76 -13.59 -8.74 -15.07
N ASP A 77 -13.69 -7.69 -15.89
CA ASP A 77 -12.52 -6.95 -16.40
C ASP A 77 -11.65 -6.46 -15.24
N PHE A 78 -10.44 -7.02 -15.12
CA PHE A 78 -9.52 -6.77 -14.04
C PHE A 78 -8.49 -5.70 -14.42
N LEU A 79 -8.41 -4.65 -13.61
CA LEU A 79 -7.51 -3.52 -13.80
C LEU A 79 -6.51 -3.42 -12.64
N THR A 80 -5.27 -3.08 -12.96
CA THR A 80 -4.24 -2.63 -12.00
C THR A 80 -3.15 -1.85 -12.72
N HIS A 81 -2.26 -1.20 -11.98
CA HIS A 81 -1.13 -0.50 -12.59
C HIS A 81 -0.16 -1.49 -13.23
N ARG A 82 0.38 -1.13 -14.41
CA ARG A 82 1.31 -1.99 -15.16
C ARG A 82 2.52 -2.44 -14.34
N ASP A 83 3.00 -1.57 -13.41
CA ASP A 83 4.18 -1.86 -12.61
C ASP A 83 3.89 -2.85 -11.46
N ASP A 84 2.62 -3.08 -11.10
CA ASP A 84 2.21 -4.12 -10.14
C ASP A 84 1.61 -5.36 -10.84
N ALA A 85 1.25 -5.28 -12.11
CA ALA A 85 0.67 -6.38 -12.89
C ALA A 85 1.48 -7.70 -12.84
N PRO A 86 2.84 -7.70 -12.81
CA PRO A 86 3.61 -8.93 -12.66
C PRO A 86 3.27 -9.74 -11.41
N CYS A 87 2.93 -9.08 -10.30
CA CYS A 87 2.55 -9.74 -9.04
C CYS A 87 1.17 -10.40 -9.14
N PHE A 88 0.25 -9.85 -9.91
CA PHE A 88 -1.05 -10.49 -10.16
C PHE A 88 -0.96 -11.67 -11.11
N ARG A 89 0.00 -11.66 -12.03
CA ARG A 89 0.23 -12.74 -13.00
C ARG A 89 1.01 -13.91 -12.44
N SER A 90 1.79 -13.71 -11.37
CA SER A 90 2.69 -14.74 -10.82
C SER A 90 2.85 -14.60 -9.31
N LEU A 91 2.50 -15.67 -8.60
CA LEU A 91 2.76 -15.82 -7.17
C LEU A 91 4.26 -15.78 -6.85
N ASP A 92 5.08 -16.31 -7.74
CA ASP A 92 6.54 -16.28 -7.61
C ASP A 92 7.10 -14.86 -7.71
N SER A 93 6.58 -14.04 -8.64
CA SER A 93 6.95 -12.64 -8.75
C SER A 93 6.53 -11.88 -7.50
N MET A 94 5.34 -12.15 -6.96
CA MET A 94 4.88 -11.51 -5.74
C MET A 94 5.76 -11.91 -4.53
N ALA A 95 6.11 -13.19 -4.39
CA ALA A 95 7.02 -13.68 -3.33
C ALA A 95 8.41 -13.03 -3.42
N GLU A 96 8.92 -12.83 -4.64
CA GLU A 96 10.18 -12.14 -4.89
C GLU A 96 10.10 -10.66 -4.49
N TRP A 97 9.03 -9.96 -4.87
CA TRP A 97 8.87 -8.53 -4.59
C TRP A 97 8.59 -8.23 -3.12
N VAL A 98 7.86 -9.10 -2.45
CA VAL A 98 7.69 -9.04 -0.99
C VAL A 98 9.01 -9.36 -0.27
N GLY A 99 9.89 -10.13 -0.90
CA GLY A 99 11.22 -10.47 -0.39
C GLY A 99 11.27 -11.77 0.38
N VAL A 100 10.22 -12.60 0.28
CA VAL A 100 10.18 -13.92 0.96
C VAL A 100 10.77 -15.04 0.11
N LYS A 101 10.90 -14.87 -1.23
CA LYS A 101 11.45 -15.89 -2.14
C LYS A 101 12.87 -16.27 -1.75
N GLY A 102 13.16 -17.55 -1.66
CA GLY A 102 14.46 -18.09 -1.23
C GLY A 102 14.72 -18.00 0.27
N THR A 103 13.74 -17.57 1.07
CA THR A 103 13.84 -17.54 2.54
C THR A 103 13.07 -18.72 3.17
N PRO A 104 13.31 -19.05 4.45
CA PRO A 104 12.52 -20.04 5.17
C PRO A 104 11.01 -19.73 5.25
N TYR A 105 10.61 -18.49 4.97
CA TYR A 105 9.22 -18.04 5.03
C TYR A 105 8.44 -18.26 3.72
N GLU A 106 9.12 -18.55 2.60
CA GLU A 106 8.51 -18.55 1.26
C GLU A 106 7.28 -19.44 1.19
N GLN A 107 7.41 -20.72 1.56
CA GLN A 107 6.30 -21.68 1.42
C GLN A 107 5.12 -21.32 2.32
N THR A 108 5.39 -20.98 3.59
CA THR A 108 4.34 -20.58 4.55
C THR A 108 3.63 -19.32 4.10
N TRP A 109 4.36 -18.36 3.54
CA TRP A 109 3.78 -17.13 3.02
C TRP A 109 2.91 -17.40 1.78
N LYS A 110 3.38 -18.19 0.82
CA LYS A 110 2.60 -18.60 -0.37
C LYS A 110 1.33 -19.36 0.02
N ASP A 111 1.44 -20.27 0.99
CA ASP A 111 0.30 -21.03 1.51
C ASP A 111 -0.73 -20.10 2.19
N THR A 112 -0.26 -19.15 2.96
CA THR A 112 -1.13 -18.15 3.61
C THR A 112 -1.85 -17.32 2.54
N LEU A 113 -1.12 -16.82 1.55
CA LEU A 113 -1.69 -15.99 0.50
C LEU A 113 -2.75 -16.75 -0.33
N THR A 114 -2.46 -17.98 -0.70
CA THR A 114 -3.39 -18.79 -1.51
C THR A 114 -4.58 -19.33 -0.71
N LYS A 115 -4.35 -19.80 0.54
CA LYS A 115 -5.38 -20.47 1.35
C LYS A 115 -6.20 -19.49 2.20
N ALA A 116 -5.55 -18.49 2.83
CA ALA A 116 -6.24 -17.55 3.72
C ALA A 116 -6.70 -16.27 3.03
N PHE A 117 -5.97 -15.80 2.01
CA PHE A 117 -6.34 -14.62 1.23
C PHE A 117 -6.96 -14.96 -0.13
N GLY A 118 -7.03 -16.24 -0.50
CA GLY A 118 -7.68 -16.71 -1.72
C GLY A 118 -7.01 -16.25 -3.01
N PHE A 119 -5.74 -15.87 -2.97
CA PHE A 119 -5.03 -15.39 -4.15
C PHE A 119 -5.07 -16.39 -5.29
N ARG A 120 -5.36 -15.89 -6.49
CA ARG A 120 -5.29 -16.62 -7.76
C ARG A 120 -4.61 -15.74 -8.79
N GLU A 121 -3.70 -16.33 -9.55
CA GLU A 121 -3.04 -15.65 -10.66
C GLU A 121 -4.05 -15.19 -11.71
N LYS A 122 -3.89 -13.98 -12.21
CA LYS A 122 -4.72 -13.37 -13.25
C LYS A 122 -3.98 -13.42 -14.58
N LYS A 123 -4.47 -14.19 -15.54
CA LYS A 123 -3.89 -14.24 -16.89
C LYS A 123 -4.14 -12.97 -17.68
N GLU A 124 -5.34 -12.44 -17.58
CA GLU A 124 -5.76 -11.21 -18.25
C GLU A 124 -5.79 -10.06 -17.26
N VAL A 125 -4.98 -9.04 -17.52
CA VAL A 125 -4.85 -7.84 -16.71
C VAL A 125 -4.88 -6.64 -17.66
N LYS A 126 -5.88 -5.80 -17.51
CA LYS A 126 -5.93 -4.48 -18.17
C LYS A 126 -5.05 -3.53 -17.37
N GLU A 127 -3.99 -3.09 -18.00
CA GLU A 127 -2.99 -2.24 -17.34
C GLU A 127 -3.38 -0.78 -17.43
N VAL A 128 -3.35 -0.08 -16.29
CA VAL A 128 -3.48 1.37 -16.21
C VAL A 128 -2.12 2.02 -15.92
N THR A 129 -2.01 3.29 -16.23
CA THR A 129 -0.84 4.13 -15.97
C THR A 129 -1.30 5.47 -15.42
N ASP A 130 -0.35 6.31 -14.99
CA ASP A 130 -0.63 7.67 -14.53
C ASP A 130 -1.39 8.47 -15.59
N GLY A 131 -2.47 9.11 -15.20
CA GLY A 131 -3.31 9.91 -16.10
C GLY A 131 -4.28 9.11 -16.97
N THR A 132 -4.23 7.76 -16.98
CA THR A 132 -5.27 6.95 -17.64
C THR A 132 -6.65 7.32 -17.10
N THR A 133 -7.64 7.44 -17.97
CA THR A 133 -9.03 7.73 -17.59
C THR A 133 -9.93 6.54 -17.83
N LEU A 134 -10.93 6.37 -16.97
CA LEU A 134 -12.03 5.41 -17.10
C LEU A 134 -13.34 6.15 -16.99
N ASP A 135 -14.09 6.24 -18.08
CA ASP A 135 -15.45 6.79 -18.08
C ASP A 135 -16.45 5.68 -17.77
N LEU A 136 -17.13 5.80 -16.64
CA LEU A 136 -18.20 4.90 -16.22
C LEU A 136 -19.58 5.34 -16.75
N GLY A 137 -19.63 6.35 -17.62
CA GLY A 137 -20.87 6.91 -18.15
C GLY A 137 -21.53 7.88 -17.18
N GLY A 138 -20.96 9.07 -17.07
CA GLY A 138 -21.38 10.17 -16.17
C GLY A 138 -20.54 10.32 -14.92
N VAL A 139 -19.54 9.48 -14.74
CA VAL A 139 -18.50 9.58 -13.71
C VAL A 139 -17.19 9.18 -14.34
N THR A 140 -16.20 10.07 -14.35
CA THR A 140 -14.87 9.82 -14.89
C THR A 140 -13.85 9.66 -13.79
N LEU A 141 -13.12 8.54 -13.79
CA LEU A 141 -11.95 8.37 -12.93
C LEU A 141 -10.69 8.73 -13.72
N GLN A 142 -9.80 9.48 -13.10
CA GLN A 142 -8.43 9.67 -13.56
C GLN A 142 -7.51 8.90 -12.61
N PHE A 143 -6.87 7.83 -13.09
CA PHE A 143 -5.90 7.06 -12.31
C PHE A 143 -4.65 7.90 -12.04
N LEU A 144 -4.18 7.86 -10.80
CA LEU A 144 -3.05 8.62 -10.30
C LEU A 144 -2.03 7.67 -9.67
N HIS A 145 -0.86 7.60 -10.28
CA HIS A 145 0.23 6.75 -9.81
C HIS A 145 0.96 7.40 -8.62
N PHE A 146 1.04 6.68 -7.51
CA PHE A 146 1.68 7.08 -6.24
C PHE A 146 2.73 6.04 -5.82
N PRO A 147 3.81 5.83 -6.60
CA PRO A 147 4.77 4.79 -6.31
C PRO A 147 5.47 4.99 -4.97
N GLY A 148 5.93 3.86 -4.40
CA GLY A 148 6.78 3.88 -3.21
C GLY A 148 6.39 2.82 -2.18
N HIS A 149 5.11 2.69 -1.83
CA HIS A 149 4.58 1.58 -1.04
C HIS A 149 4.70 0.26 -1.83
N THR A 150 4.20 0.25 -3.05
CA THR A 150 4.56 -0.67 -4.13
C THR A 150 5.01 0.12 -5.36
N PRO A 151 5.64 -0.51 -6.37
CA PRO A 151 5.98 0.17 -7.62
C PRO A 151 4.76 0.73 -8.34
N GLY A 152 3.63 0.03 -8.31
CA GLY A 152 2.42 0.37 -9.03
C GLY A 152 1.29 0.91 -8.17
N LEU A 153 1.53 1.30 -6.91
CA LEU A 153 0.45 1.87 -6.09
C LEU A 153 -0.28 2.99 -6.83
N THR A 154 -1.59 2.84 -6.99
CA THR A 154 -2.41 3.75 -7.77
C THR A 154 -3.71 4.07 -7.04
N GLY A 155 -3.94 5.36 -6.85
CA GLY A 155 -5.24 5.91 -6.47
C GLY A 155 -5.97 6.47 -7.69
N PHE A 156 -6.98 7.30 -7.47
CA PHE A 156 -7.67 8.01 -8.55
C PHE A 156 -8.33 9.30 -8.06
N LEU A 157 -8.54 10.21 -8.98
CA LEU A 157 -9.36 11.41 -8.80
C LEU A 157 -10.67 11.23 -9.58
N ILE A 158 -11.78 11.68 -8.99
CA ILE A 158 -13.06 11.89 -9.68
C ILE A 158 -13.27 13.40 -9.74
N PRO A 159 -12.85 14.07 -10.83
CA PRO A 159 -12.78 15.52 -10.90
C PRO A 159 -14.14 16.20 -10.68
N GLU A 160 -15.22 15.62 -11.23
CA GLU A 160 -16.58 16.17 -11.16
C GLU A 160 -17.10 16.30 -9.72
N PHE A 161 -16.51 15.53 -8.77
CA PHE A 161 -16.91 15.48 -7.37
C PHE A 161 -15.78 15.94 -6.43
N GLU A 162 -14.62 16.32 -6.96
CA GLU A 162 -13.42 16.65 -6.19
C GLU A 162 -13.07 15.55 -5.15
N ILE A 163 -13.27 14.27 -5.52
CA ILE A 163 -12.97 13.11 -4.67
C ILE A 163 -11.63 12.49 -5.10
N LEU A 164 -10.68 12.42 -4.16
CA LEU A 164 -9.40 11.75 -4.32
C LEU A 164 -9.38 10.46 -3.50
N PHE A 165 -9.14 9.33 -4.14
CA PHE A 165 -8.82 8.08 -3.45
C PHE A 165 -7.31 7.95 -3.34
N LEU A 166 -6.82 7.89 -2.12
CA LEU A 166 -5.39 7.90 -1.79
C LEU A 166 -4.74 6.52 -1.86
N ALA A 167 -5.53 5.44 -1.90
CA ALA A 167 -5.05 4.07 -1.70
C ALA A 167 -4.22 3.99 -0.41
N ASP A 168 -3.07 3.31 -0.42
CA ASP A 168 -2.19 3.17 0.75
C ASP A 168 -1.24 4.34 1.00
N MET A 169 -1.49 5.48 0.34
CA MET A 169 -1.07 6.79 0.86
C MET A 169 -2.08 7.24 1.94
N GLU A 170 -2.26 6.42 2.96
CA GLU A 170 -3.37 6.45 3.92
C GLU A 170 -3.28 7.58 4.96
N LEU A 171 -2.14 8.27 5.03
CA LEU A 171 -1.85 9.37 5.96
C LEU A 171 -2.11 9.02 7.44
N SER A 172 -1.92 7.72 7.77
CA SER A 172 -2.10 7.23 9.14
C SER A 172 -1.04 7.79 10.10
N PRO A 173 -1.34 7.87 11.40
CA PRO A 173 -0.35 8.27 12.40
C PRO A 173 0.87 7.34 12.50
N ALA A 174 0.73 6.07 12.07
CA ALA A 174 1.84 5.12 12.03
C ALA A 174 2.86 5.43 10.92
N GLY A 175 2.46 6.25 9.94
CA GLY A 175 3.28 6.59 8.80
C GLY A 175 3.29 5.52 7.71
N PRO A 176 4.07 5.74 6.64
CA PRO A 176 4.07 4.83 5.49
C PRO A 176 4.67 3.47 5.83
N TRP A 177 4.16 2.44 5.13
CA TRP A 177 4.67 1.09 5.16
C TRP A 177 5.39 0.78 3.84
N TYR A 178 6.61 0.23 3.87
CA TYR A 178 7.46 0.01 2.69
C TYR A 178 8.37 -1.23 2.82
N HIS A 179 7.81 -2.34 3.31
CA HIS A 179 8.56 -3.57 3.56
C HIS A 179 8.98 -4.32 2.29
N ASN A 180 8.30 -4.12 1.18
CA ASN A 180 8.60 -4.81 -0.08
C ASN A 180 9.99 -4.44 -0.60
N LYS A 181 10.67 -5.38 -1.25
CA LYS A 181 11.99 -5.10 -1.86
C LYS A 181 11.94 -3.99 -2.89
N LYS A 182 10.85 -3.90 -3.65
CA LYS A 182 10.64 -2.87 -4.68
C LYS A 182 10.08 -1.55 -4.13
N ALA A 183 9.75 -1.48 -2.84
CA ALA A 183 9.32 -0.23 -2.23
C ALA A 183 10.46 0.79 -2.16
N SER A 184 10.10 2.09 -2.19
CA SER A 184 11.07 3.19 -2.23
C SER A 184 10.62 4.36 -1.35
N ILE A 185 11.43 4.71 -0.36
CA ILE A 185 11.17 5.88 0.50
C ILE A 185 11.17 7.18 -0.33
N GLN A 186 12.10 7.32 -1.30
CA GLN A 186 12.13 8.52 -2.13
C GLN A 186 10.86 8.64 -2.97
N SER A 187 10.41 7.55 -3.57
CA SER A 187 9.17 7.56 -4.35
C SER A 187 7.94 7.86 -3.47
N ILE A 188 7.91 7.45 -2.20
CA ILE A 188 6.86 7.86 -1.25
C ILE A 188 6.89 9.39 -1.05
N ILE A 189 8.07 9.96 -0.83
CA ILE A 189 8.22 11.42 -0.65
C ILE A 189 7.72 12.15 -1.90
N ASP A 190 8.15 11.71 -3.09
CA ASP A 190 7.75 12.31 -4.37
C ASP A 190 6.21 12.17 -4.59
N SER A 191 5.63 11.04 -4.22
CA SER A 191 4.18 10.80 -4.28
C SER A 191 3.40 11.70 -3.33
N VAL A 192 3.90 11.93 -2.10
CA VAL A 192 3.32 12.90 -1.17
C VAL A 192 3.34 14.32 -1.76
N GLU A 193 4.44 14.73 -2.37
CA GLU A 193 4.54 16.04 -3.00
C GLU A 193 3.65 16.15 -4.27
N LYS A 194 3.39 15.04 -4.95
CA LYS A 194 2.40 14.98 -6.03
C LYS A 194 0.99 15.15 -5.49
N ILE A 195 0.63 14.43 -4.42
CA ILE A 195 -0.69 14.53 -3.76
C ILE A 195 -0.96 15.95 -3.28
N ARG A 196 0.05 16.64 -2.72
CA ARG A 196 -0.05 18.02 -2.24
C ARG A 196 -0.53 19.01 -3.32
N LYS A 197 -0.26 18.71 -4.59
CA LYS A 197 -0.64 19.55 -5.74
C LYS A 197 -2.03 19.24 -6.29
N ILE A 198 -2.67 18.16 -5.82
CA ILE A 198 -3.98 17.74 -6.30
C ILE A 198 -5.05 18.51 -5.54
N ARG A 199 -5.93 19.17 -6.27
CA ARG A 199 -7.11 19.80 -5.69
C ARG A 199 -8.21 18.76 -5.48
N ALA A 200 -8.56 18.50 -4.22
CA ALA A 200 -9.66 17.64 -3.86
C ALA A 200 -10.36 18.19 -2.61
N ALA A 201 -11.68 18.16 -2.60
CA ALA A 201 -12.48 18.52 -1.43
C ALA A 201 -12.57 17.37 -0.41
N ILE A 202 -12.48 16.14 -0.91
CA ILE A 202 -12.61 14.91 -0.13
C ILE A 202 -11.48 13.96 -0.51
N SER A 203 -10.77 13.45 0.50
CA SER A 203 -9.74 12.41 0.32
C SER A 203 -10.08 11.16 1.12
N ILE A 204 -10.06 10.02 0.47
CA ILE A 204 -10.47 8.72 1.01
C ILE A 204 -9.22 7.82 1.09
N PRO A 205 -8.81 7.35 2.27
CA PRO A 205 -7.73 6.37 2.41
C PRO A 205 -8.24 4.92 2.29
N SER A 206 -7.34 3.98 2.02
CA SER A 206 -7.67 2.55 2.02
C SER A 206 -7.91 1.99 3.42
N HIS A 207 -7.32 2.57 4.44
CA HIS A 207 -7.44 2.08 5.82
C HIS A 207 -8.04 3.13 6.75
N GLY A 208 -8.63 2.64 7.87
CA GLY A 208 -9.30 3.49 8.84
C GLY A 208 -10.72 3.88 8.42
N GLN A 209 -11.38 4.66 9.25
CA GLN A 209 -12.77 5.09 9.05
C GLN A 209 -12.88 6.61 8.83
N GLU A 210 -11.76 7.32 8.90
CA GLU A 210 -11.74 8.76 8.72
C GLU A 210 -11.68 9.12 7.23
N ILE A 211 -12.63 9.96 6.80
CA ILE A 211 -12.64 10.59 5.48
C ILE A 211 -12.15 12.03 5.66
N PHE A 212 -11.09 12.37 4.97
CA PHE A 212 -10.47 13.69 5.08
C PHE A 212 -11.25 14.70 4.23
N ARG A 213 -11.52 15.88 4.80
CA ARG A 213 -12.22 16.98 4.11
C ARG A 213 -11.34 18.22 4.12
N GLY A 214 -11.32 18.93 2.98
CA GLY A 214 -10.52 20.13 2.81
C GLY A 214 -9.02 19.85 2.72
N ASP A 215 -8.20 20.75 3.25
CA ASP A 215 -6.75 20.69 3.15
C ASP A 215 -6.15 19.54 3.98
N ILE A 216 -5.46 18.64 3.29
CA ILE A 216 -4.73 17.50 3.87
C ILE A 216 -3.23 17.80 4.07
N GLY A 217 -2.75 18.98 3.75
CA GLY A 217 -1.34 19.38 3.85
C GLY A 217 -0.72 19.04 5.22
N PRO A 218 -1.34 19.43 6.35
CA PRO A 218 -0.81 19.07 7.68
C PRO A 218 -0.73 17.58 7.96
N ARG A 219 -1.57 16.75 7.29
CA ARG A 219 -1.49 15.28 7.40
C ARG A 219 -0.34 14.73 6.57
N LEU A 220 -0.13 15.27 5.37
CA LEU A 220 1.01 14.93 4.51
C LEU A 220 2.33 15.25 5.23
N ASP A 221 2.43 16.38 5.91
CA ASP A 221 3.61 16.75 6.70
C ASP A 221 3.89 15.74 7.82
N ARG A 222 2.87 15.38 8.59
CA ARG A 222 3.02 14.35 9.65
C ARG A 222 3.37 12.98 9.08
N TYR A 223 2.83 12.62 7.91
CA TYR A 223 3.12 11.35 7.27
C TYR A 223 4.59 11.27 6.85
N LEU A 224 5.15 12.34 6.26
CA LEU A 224 6.57 12.44 5.95
C LEU A 224 7.46 12.48 7.20
N GLU A 225 7.02 13.17 8.27
CA GLU A 225 7.77 13.26 9.52
C GLU A 225 8.03 11.87 10.15
N ASN A 226 7.12 10.91 9.94
CA ASN A 226 7.38 9.53 10.38
C ASN A 226 8.61 8.92 9.70
N ILE A 227 8.86 9.21 8.42
CA ILE A 227 10.06 8.73 7.72
C ILE A 227 11.32 9.32 8.38
N TYR A 228 11.32 10.63 8.61
CA TYR A 228 12.47 11.33 9.19
C TYR A 228 12.69 10.95 10.66
N SER A 229 11.60 10.73 11.41
CA SER A 229 11.67 10.22 12.79
C SER A 229 12.32 8.84 12.85
N ARG A 230 11.96 7.94 11.94
CA ARG A 230 12.59 6.61 11.80
C ARG A 230 14.08 6.72 11.48
N GLU A 231 14.46 7.64 10.59
CA GLU A 231 15.90 7.92 10.29
C GLU A 231 16.66 8.40 11.51
N ARG A 232 16.07 9.30 12.32
CA ARG A 232 16.70 9.76 13.57
C ARG A 232 16.93 8.60 14.54
N LYS A 233 15.94 7.75 14.76
CA LYS A 233 16.08 6.55 15.63
C LYS A 233 17.19 5.61 15.13
N ILE A 234 17.29 5.40 13.83
CA ILE A 234 18.36 4.58 13.24
C ILE A 234 19.74 5.24 13.45
N LEU A 235 19.85 6.55 13.25
CA LEU A 235 21.10 7.29 13.51
C LEU A 235 21.51 7.27 14.98
N GLU A 236 20.56 7.34 15.91
CA GLU A 236 20.81 7.19 17.35
C GLU A 236 21.32 5.78 17.68
N ALA A 237 20.68 4.75 17.13
CA ALA A 237 21.11 3.37 17.30
C ALA A 237 22.51 3.12 16.75
N LEU A 238 22.91 3.85 15.71
CA LEU A 238 24.24 3.77 15.07
C LEU A 238 25.33 4.61 15.76
N SER A 239 25.09 5.11 16.97
CA SER A 239 26.15 5.69 17.83
C SER A 239 27.28 4.69 18.11
N THR A 240 26.96 3.40 18.04
CA THR A 240 27.93 2.27 18.00
C THR A 240 27.69 1.47 16.72
N PRO A 241 28.74 0.83 16.14
CA PRO A 241 28.58 0.01 14.94
C PRO A 241 27.54 -1.10 15.13
N LYS A 242 26.65 -1.28 14.16
CA LYS A 242 25.64 -2.34 14.14
C LYS A 242 25.44 -2.90 12.75
N THR A 243 25.20 -4.20 12.68
CA THR A 243 24.72 -4.88 11.49
C THR A 243 23.24 -4.56 11.22
N LEU A 244 22.77 -4.87 10.01
CA LEU A 244 21.38 -4.72 9.66
C LEU A 244 20.45 -5.58 10.55
N ASP A 245 20.87 -6.80 10.90
CA ASP A 245 20.10 -7.70 11.76
C ASP A 245 20.02 -7.23 13.20
N GLU A 246 21.10 -6.62 13.72
CA GLU A 246 21.08 -5.99 15.05
C GLU A 246 20.12 -4.80 15.07
N LEU A 247 20.11 -3.96 14.02
CA LEU A 247 19.15 -2.86 13.90
C LEU A 247 17.71 -3.35 13.80
N ALA A 248 17.45 -4.39 13.00
CA ALA A 248 16.11 -4.99 12.87
C ALA A 248 15.62 -5.56 14.20
N SER A 249 16.51 -6.13 15.01
CA SER A 249 16.19 -6.64 16.35
C SER A 249 15.73 -5.56 17.34
N LEU A 250 15.99 -4.28 17.06
CA LEU A 250 15.53 -3.14 17.86
C LEU A 250 14.10 -2.72 17.53
N SER A 251 13.52 -3.22 16.43
CA SER A 251 12.15 -2.90 15.98
C SER A 251 11.85 -1.40 15.91
N LEU A 252 12.77 -0.65 15.29
CA LEU A 252 12.78 0.82 15.28
C LEU A 252 11.61 1.42 14.47
N ILE A 253 11.06 0.64 13.53
CA ILE A 253 9.99 1.06 12.62
C ILE A 253 8.64 0.52 13.09
N SER A 254 8.53 -0.80 13.32
CA SER A 254 7.29 -1.44 13.76
C SER A 254 6.89 -1.08 15.19
N GLY A 255 7.87 -0.79 16.05
CA GLY A 255 7.64 -0.39 17.43
C GLY A 255 7.24 -1.52 18.39
N PHE A 256 7.14 -2.76 17.90
CA PHE A 256 6.86 -3.94 18.73
C PHE A 256 7.93 -5.01 18.56
N ARG A 257 8.21 -5.74 19.63
CA ARG A 257 9.30 -6.74 19.65
C ARG A 257 9.04 -7.87 18.66
N LEU A 258 9.97 -8.07 17.73
CA LEU A 258 9.91 -9.10 16.70
C LEU A 258 10.84 -10.26 17.02
N SER A 259 10.39 -11.51 16.83
CA SER A 259 11.22 -12.68 16.79
C SER A 259 11.83 -12.86 15.40
N ARG A 260 13.11 -13.28 15.33
CA ARG A 260 13.79 -13.61 14.07
C ARG A 260 13.12 -14.74 13.28
N GLU A 261 12.28 -15.52 13.93
CA GLU A 261 11.54 -16.62 13.31
C GLU A 261 10.25 -16.16 12.62
N GLN A 262 9.87 -14.90 12.77
CA GLN A 262 8.67 -14.33 12.18
C GLN A 262 8.99 -13.58 10.89
N VAL A 263 8.12 -13.72 9.89
CA VAL A 263 8.23 -12.96 8.63
C VAL A 263 8.26 -11.44 8.86
N TRP A 264 7.68 -10.95 9.95
CA TRP A 264 7.69 -9.55 10.34
C TRP A 264 9.10 -9.02 10.64
N PHE A 265 10.01 -9.88 11.12
CA PHE A 265 11.43 -9.52 11.26
C PHE A 265 12.08 -9.23 9.90
N LEU A 266 11.77 -10.04 8.89
CA LEU A 266 12.23 -9.79 7.52
C LEU A 266 11.67 -8.47 6.99
N PHE A 267 10.41 -8.15 7.28
CA PHE A 267 9.79 -6.89 6.86
C PHE A 267 10.43 -5.66 7.53
N GLU A 268 10.67 -5.74 8.83
CA GLU A 268 11.42 -4.70 9.57
C GLU A 268 12.82 -4.51 8.97
N ARG A 269 13.54 -5.60 8.74
CA ARG A 269 14.86 -5.61 8.12
C ARG A 269 14.86 -4.93 6.74
N ASN A 270 13.91 -5.27 5.89
CA ASN A 270 13.77 -4.67 4.56
C ASN A 270 13.48 -3.15 4.64
N MET A 271 12.69 -2.71 5.60
CA MET A 271 12.40 -1.28 5.80
C MET A 271 13.64 -0.53 6.31
N ILE A 272 14.37 -1.09 7.26
CA ILE A 272 15.63 -0.50 7.79
C ILE A 272 16.68 -0.39 6.68
N GLU A 273 16.83 -1.43 5.84
CA GLU A 273 17.77 -1.45 4.72
C GLU A 273 17.57 -0.23 3.80
N LYS A 274 16.33 0.15 3.50
CA LYS A 274 16.03 1.33 2.68
C LYS A 274 16.45 2.65 3.34
N HIS A 275 16.33 2.74 4.65
CA HIS A 275 16.83 3.89 5.39
C HIS A 275 18.36 3.92 5.38
N LEU A 276 19.03 2.78 5.58
CA LEU A 276 20.48 2.69 5.51
C LEU A 276 21.01 3.10 4.15
N ASP A 277 20.39 2.65 3.06
CA ASP A 277 20.78 3.06 1.70
C ASP A 277 20.61 4.57 1.48
N ARG A 278 19.57 5.15 2.03
CA ARG A 278 19.33 6.59 1.97
C ARG A 278 20.34 7.38 2.80
N LEU A 279 20.64 6.91 4.01
CA LEU A 279 21.62 7.52 4.91
C LEU A 279 23.06 7.39 4.38
N LEU A 280 23.39 6.28 3.71
CA LEU A 280 24.69 6.11 3.03
C LEU A 280 24.84 7.09 1.87
N ARG A 281 23.83 7.23 1.01
CA ARG A 281 23.83 8.20 -0.10
C ARG A 281 23.91 9.65 0.38
N GLY A 282 23.31 9.95 1.53
CA GLY A 282 23.41 11.26 2.19
C GLY A 282 24.65 11.43 3.06
N GLU A 283 25.61 10.50 2.99
CA GLU A 283 26.88 10.51 3.74
C GLU A 283 26.74 10.66 5.26
N LYS A 284 25.57 10.36 5.82
CA LYS A 284 25.30 10.43 7.27
C LYS A 284 25.86 9.25 8.06
N ILE A 285 26.08 8.13 7.38
CA ILE A 285 26.64 6.90 7.95
C ILE A 285 27.76 6.35 7.06
N SER A 286 28.57 5.46 7.61
CA SER A 286 29.55 4.67 6.88
C SER A 286 29.30 3.20 7.07
N LYS A 287 29.78 2.36 6.14
CA LYS A 287 29.72 0.90 6.22
C LYS A 287 31.13 0.33 6.25
N LYS A 288 31.42 -0.57 7.21
CA LYS A 288 32.67 -1.32 7.31
C LYS A 288 32.35 -2.80 7.53
N GLY A 289 32.65 -3.63 6.52
CA GLY A 289 32.16 -5.01 6.50
C GLY A 289 30.63 -5.03 6.47
N GLU A 290 30.00 -5.75 7.38
CA GLU A 290 28.53 -5.81 7.51
C GLU A 290 27.95 -4.77 8.48
N ALA A 291 28.81 -4.02 9.21
CA ALA A 291 28.38 -3.04 10.19
C ALA A 291 28.26 -1.64 9.59
N PHE A 292 27.25 -0.92 10.05
CA PHE A 292 26.99 0.49 9.78
C PHE A 292 27.30 1.32 11.02
N GLN A 293 27.75 2.53 10.83
CA GLN A 293 28.04 3.48 11.91
C GLN A 293 27.72 4.90 11.48
N ARG A 294 27.16 5.69 12.40
CA ARG A 294 26.96 7.13 12.22
C ARG A 294 28.31 7.82 12.03
N ARG A 295 28.42 8.71 11.05
CA ARG A 295 29.58 9.60 10.91
C ARG A 295 29.51 10.68 11.98
N ALA A 296 30.68 11.10 12.50
CA ALA A 296 30.75 12.29 13.33
C ALA A 296 30.30 13.49 12.50
N THR A 297 29.41 14.30 13.04
CA THR A 297 29.10 15.63 12.49
C THR A 297 30.32 16.50 12.79
N GLU A 298 30.99 17.02 11.73
CA GLU A 298 31.98 18.08 11.87
C GLU A 298 31.37 19.32 12.53
#